data_64b7a4bd4260afb8d72d67c0e5594499
#
_entry.id   64b7a4bd4260afb8d72d67c0e5594499
#
_cell.length_a   1.000
_cell.length_b   1.000
_cell.length_c   1.000
_cell.angle_alpha   90.00
_cell.angle_beta   90.00
_cell.angle_gamma   90.00
#
_symmetry.space_group_name_H-M   'P 1'
#
loop_
_entity.id
_entity.type
_entity.pdbx_description
1 polymer ?
#
loop_
_entity_poly.entity_id
_entity_poly.type
_entity_poly.pdbx_seq_one_letter_code
_entity_poly.pdbx_strand_id
1 'polypeptide(L)'
;MTRIYTLANQKGGVGKTTTAINLSAYMANFGQKVLLIDLDPQANATSSLGVDKQTVNKGTYEVLIGSASIANHVLHNPKLKISLLPSSPSLAGAEVELIALENRETLLWNAIQQVQDRYDYILIDCPPSLSILTVNGLVAARDGVIIPVQCEYLALEGLGELTKTLSRVKNSLFPGLKTRGILLTMFDGRTRLGQDVVQDVKSHFPKLVFNTIIPRSIYLAEAPSRGIPISVHAPESHAGLSYAALAREILDQDGIAISEI
;
A
#
# COMPACT_ATOMS: atom_id res chain seq x y z
N MET A 1 -14.77 12.73 -3.02
CA MET A 1 -13.40 13.09 -3.49
C MET A 1 -12.50 11.90 -3.24
N THR A 2 -11.80 11.42 -4.24
CA THR A 2 -10.94 10.22 -4.17
C THR A 2 -9.78 10.43 -3.19
N ARG A 3 -9.52 9.44 -2.34
CA ARG A 3 -8.36 9.40 -1.45
C ARG A 3 -7.26 8.53 -2.05
N ILE A 4 -6.03 9.04 -2.08
CA ILE A 4 -4.88 8.32 -2.66
C ILE A 4 -3.81 8.14 -1.60
N TYR A 5 -3.59 6.88 -1.20
CA TYR A 5 -2.60 6.51 -0.21
C TYR A 5 -1.54 5.60 -0.82
N THR A 6 -0.29 5.88 -0.48
CA THR A 6 0.84 5.02 -0.86
C THR A 6 1.35 4.26 0.35
N LEU A 7 1.57 2.97 0.20
CA LEU A 7 2.23 2.13 1.20
C LEU A 7 3.71 2.07 0.89
N ALA A 8 4.54 2.67 1.73
CA ALA A 8 5.97 2.76 1.49
C ALA A 8 6.79 2.45 2.76
N ASN A 9 7.85 1.68 2.58
CA ASN A 9 8.94 1.50 3.53
C ASN A 9 10.12 0.91 2.76
N GLN A 10 11.34 1.40 3.01
CA GLN A 10 12.57 0.93 2.36
C GLN A 10 12.94 -0.49 2.81
N LYS A 11 12.49 -0.91 3.99
CA LYS A 11 12.72 -2.25 4.49
C LYS A 11 11.81 -3.26 3.81
N GLY A 12 12.38 -4.35 3.31
CA GLY A 12 11.63 -5.50 2.81
C GLY A 12 10.94 -6.27 3.94
N GLY A 13 9.83 -6.94 3.64
CA GLY A 13 9.18 -7.85 4.58
C GLY A 13 8.38 -7.20 5.72
N VAL A 14 8.21 -5.86 5.76
CA VAL A 14 7.47 -5.17 6.83
C VAL A 14 5.94 -5.20 6.68
N GLY A 15 5.42 -5.88 5.65
CA GLY A 15 3.98 -6.03 5.44
C GLY A 15 3.34 -4.95 4.55
N LYS A 16 4.08 -4.26 3.67
CA LYS A 16 3.52 -3.29 2.71
C LYS A 16 2.44 -3.92 1.84
N THR A 17 2.81 -4.89 1.03
CA THR A 17 1.92 -5.63 0.13
C THR A 17 0.76 -6.28 0.87
N THR A 18 1.05 -6.95 1.99
CA THR A 18 0.03 -7.55 2.85
C THR A 18 -1.00 -6.52 3.31
N THR A 19 -0.54 -5.32 3.71
CA THR A 19 -1.42 -4.24 4.14
C THR A 19 -2.20 -3.67 2.96
N ALA A 20 -1.56 -3.43 1.80
CA ALA A 20 -2.22 -2.92 0.61
C ALA A 20 -3.40 -3.79 0.19
N ILE A 21 -3.19 -5.11 0.12
CA ILE A 21 -4.21 -6.09 -0.27
C ILE A 21 -5.37 -6.12 0.74
N ASN A 22 -5.03 -6.30 2.03
CA ASN A 22 -6.05 -6.54 3.04
C ASN A 22 -6.82 -5.26 3.39
N LEU A 23 -6.16 -4.10 3.38
CA LEU A 23 -6.83 -2.81 3.53
C LEU A 23 -7.79 -2.54 2.35
N SER A 24 -7.35 -2.80 1.10
CA SER A 24 -8.21 -2.70 -0.09
C SER A 24 -9.45 -3.58 0.03
N ALA A 25 -9.26 -4.83 0.48
CA ALA A 25 -10.34 -5.79 0.60
C ALA A 25 -11.38 -5.36 1.66
N TYR A 26 -10.93 -4.92 2.84
CA TYR A 26 -11.86 -4.48 3.87
C TYR A 26 -12.53 -3.14 3.54
N MET A 27 -11.82 -2.19 2.92
CA MET A 27 -12.46 -0.97 2.41
C MET A 27 -13.56 -1.30 1.38
N ALA A 28 -13.29 -2.25 0.47
CA ALA A 28 -14.30 -2.71 -0.49
C ALA A 28 -15.49 -3.41 0.19
N ASN A 29 -15.25 -4.20 1.23
CA ASN A 29 -16.30 -4.81 2.04
C ASN A 29 -17.16 -3.75 2.76
N PHE A 30 -16.57 -2.62 3.12
CA PHE A 30 -17.28 -1.46 3.69
C PHE A 30 -17.91 -0.54 2.62
N GLY A 31 -18.04 -1.03 1.38
CA GLY A 31 -18.77 -0.37 0.33
C GLY A 31 -17.97 0.65 -0.49
N GLN A 32 -16.66 0.77 -0.26
CA GLN A 32 -15.82 1.70 -1.02
C GLN A 32 -15.41 1.11 -2.37
N LYS A 33 -15.36 1.95 -3.40
CA LYS A 33 -14.77 1.60 -4.70
C LYS A 33 -13.27 1.75 -4.61
N VAL A 34 -12.54 0.64 -4.63
CA VAL A 34 -11.09 0.63 -4.39
C VAL A 34 -10.32 0.22 -5.64
N LEU A 35 -9.29 0.99 -5.99
CA LEU A 35 -8.25 0.61 -6.92
C LEU A 35 -6.95 0.33 -6.15
N LEU A 36 -6.43 -0.86 -6.28
CA LEU A 36 -5.08 -1.21 -5.86
C LEU A 36 -4.12 -1.12 -7.05
N ILE A 37 -3.04 -0.39 -6.91
CA ILE A 37 -1.96 -0.29 -7.92
C ILE A 37 -0.74 -1.03 -7.37
N ASP A 38 -0.33 -2.09 -8.05
CA ASP A 38 0.91 -2.81 -7.76
C ASP A 38 2.07 -2.13 -8.49
N LEU A 39 2.96 -1.48 -7.74
CA LEU A 39 4.11 -0.74 -8.24
C LEU A 39 5.43 -1.47 -7.97
N ASP A 40 5.37 -2.73 -7.52
CA ASP A 40 6.55 -3.56 -7.26
C ASP A 40 6.82 -4.50 -8.45
N PRO A 41 8.05 -4.52 -9.02
CA PRO A 41 8.44 -5.47 -10.05
C PRO A 41 8.31 -6.95 -9.63
N GLN A 42 8.31 -7.23 -8.31
CA GLN A 42 8.04 -8.58 -7.81
C GLN A 42 6.59 -9.01 -8.03
N ALA A 43 5.67 -8.07 -8.27
CA ALA A 43 4.25 -8.30 -8.53
C ALA A 43 3.56 -9.17 -7.47
N ASN A 44 3.91 -8.92 -6.21
CA ASN A 44 3.39 -9.71 -5.10
C ASN A 44 1.91 -9.39 -4.80
N ALA A 45 1.48 -8.12 -4.94
CA ALA A 45 0.06 -7.77 -4.79
C ALA A 45 -0.77 -8.42 -5.90
N THR A 46 -0.26 -8.41 -7.12
CA THR A 46 -0.87 -9.06 -8.30
C THR A 46 -1.08 -10.54 -8.08
N SER A 47 -0.02 -11.27 -7.73
CA SER A 47 -0.09 -12.72 -7.49
C SER A 47 -0.99 -13.07 -6.30
N SER A 48 -0.93 -12.28 -5.23
CA SER A 48 -1.73 -12.52 -4.02
C SER A 48 -3.23 -12.28 -4.21
N LEU A 49 -3.63 -11.63 -5.30
CA LEU A 49 -5.04 -11.49 -5.72
C LEU A 49 -5.43 -12.47 -6.84
N GLY A 50 -4.62 -13.51 -7.07
CA GLY A 50 -4.92 -14.61 -7.98
C GLY A 50 -4.64 -14.31 -9.45
N VAL A 51 -3.93 -13.24 -9.76
CA VAL A 51 -3.49 -12.92 -11.13
C VAL A 51 -2.10 -13.49 -11.36
N ASP A 52 -1.94 -14.31 -12.39
CA ASP A 52 -0.62 -14.82 -12.79
C ASP A 52 0.21 -13.68 -13.41
N LYS A 53 1.21 -13.22 -12.67
CA LYS A 53 2.10 -12.14 -13.09
C LYS A 53 2.88 -12.41 -14.37
N GLN A 54 3.04 -13.67 -14.76
CA GLN A 54 3.70 -14.04 -16.02
C GLN A 54 2.80 -13.82 -17.23
N THR A 55 1.49 -13.78 -17.04
CA THR A 55 0.50 -13.55 -18.10
C THR A 55 0.06 -12.10 -18.24
N VAL A 56 0.55 -11.22 -17.38
CA VAL A 56 0.27 -9.77 -17.45
C VAL A 56 1.01 -9.17 -18.64
N ASN A 57 0.28 -8.97 -19.74
CA ASN A 57 0.83 -8.39 -20.97
C ASN A 57 0.81 -6.86 -20.97
N LYS A 58 -0.04 -6.26 -20.16
CA LYS A 58 -0.16 -4.80 -19.99
C LYS A 58 -0.60 -4.50 -18.55
N GLY A 59 0.17 -3.68 -17.87
CA GLY A 59 -0.04 -3.33 -16.48
C GLY A 59 0.65 -2.03 -16.13
N THR A 60 1.16 -1.95 -14.92
CA THR A 60 1.82 -0.75 -14.39
C THR A 60 3.02 -0.33 -15.23
N TYR A 61 3.78 -1.26 -15.80
CA TYR A 61 4.92 -0.96 -16.68
C TYR A 61 4.47 -0.13 -17.89
N GLU A 62 3.54 -0.66 -18.68
CA GLU A 62 3.07 0.00 -19.92
C GLU A 62 2.37 1.33 -19.64
N VAL A 63 1.72 1.44 -18.49
CA VAL A 63 1.10 2.70 -18.05
C VAL A 63 2.18 3.74 -17.75
N LEU A 64 3.26 3.37 -17.07
CA LEU A 64 4.34 4.30 -16.71
C LEU A 64 5.15 4.76 -17.92
N ILE A 65 5.47 3.87 -18.87
CA ILE A 65 6.18 4.26 -20.09
C ILE A 65 5.29 4.96 -21.13
N GLY A 66 3.99 5.15 -20.82
CA GLY A 66 3.04 5.85 -21.69
C GLY A 66 2.53 5.06 -22.89
N SER A 67 2.84 3.76 -22.98
CA SER A 67 2.37 2.90 -24.07
C SER A 67 0.94 2.37 -23.90
N ALA A 68 0.34 2.60 -22.71
CA ALA A 68 -1.01 2.15 -22.41
C ALA A 68 -1.77 3.13 -21.48
N SER A 69 -3.08 3.29 -21.70
CA SER A 69 -3.95 4.02 -20.79
C SER A 69 -4.32 3.15 -19.58
N ILE A 70 -4.18 3.68 -18.37
CA ILE A 70 -4.57 3.00 -17.13
C ILE A 70 -6.03 2.50 -17.18
N ALA A 71 -6.94 3.27 -17.79
CA ALA A 71 -8.36 2.95 -17.84
C ALA A 71 -8.67 1.60 -18.51
N ASN A 72 -7.80 1.15 -19.42
CA ASN A 72 -8.00 -0.06 -20.20
C ASN A 72 -7.27 -1.28 -19.60
N HIS A 73 -6.49 -1.10 -18.53
CA HIS A 73 -5.61 -2.15 -17.99
C HIS A 73 -5.90 -2.49 -16.53
N VAL A 74 -6.86 -1.79 -15.94
CA VAL A 74 -7.37 -2.14 -14.61
C VAL A 74 -8.23 -3.41 -14.73
N LEU A 75 -7.87 -4.42 -13.96
CA LEU A 75 -8.63 -5.66 -13.81
C LEU A 75 -9.62 -5.49 -12.65
N HIS A 76 -10.88 -5.89 -12.88
CA HIS A 76 -11.88 -5.88 -11.82
C HIS A 76 -12.15 -7.30 -11.32
N ASN A 77 -12.01 -7.53 -10.02
CA ASN A 77 -12.38 -8.79 -9.39
C ASN A 77 -13.78 -8.64 -8.74
N PRO A 78 -14.85 -9.17 -9.35
CA PRO A 78 -16.21 -8.97 -8.86
C PRO A 78 -16.49 -9.68 -7.52
N LYS A 79 -15.75 -10.74 -7.20
CA LYS A 79 -15.90 -11.46 -5.91
C LYS A 79 -15.29 -10.67 -4.76
N LEU A 80 -14.14 -10.04 -4.99
CA LEU A 80 -13.45 -9.24 -3.99
C LEU A 80 -13.89 -7.77 -4.01
N LYS A 81 -14.62 -7.35 -5.05
CA LYS A 81 -15.02 -5.96 -5.31
C LYS A 81 -13.85 -4.98 -5.39
N ILE A 82 -12.65 -5.48 -5.72
CA ILE A 82 -11.42 -4.71 -5.85
C ILE A 82 -11.08 -4.56 -7.33
N SER A 83 -10.65 -3.38 -7.72
CA SER A 83 -9.97 -3.14 -8.99
C SER A 83 -8.47 -3.17 -8.77
N LEU A 84 -7.73 -3.78 -9.69
CA LEU A 84 -6.26 -3.94 -9.63
C LEU A 84 -5.63 -3.41 -10.91
N LEU A 85 -4.66 -2.50 -10.82
CA LEU A 85 -3.68 -2.30 -11.87
C LEU A 85 -2.52 -3.27 -11.58
N PRO A 86 -2.38 -4.35 -12.39
CA PRO A 86 -1.43 -5.40 -12.08
C PRO A 86 0.00 -5.01 -12.44
N SER A 87 0.96 -5.57 -11.74
CA SER A 87 2.38 -5.51 -12.07
C SER A 87 2.87 -6.81 -12.71
N SER A 88 4.06 -6.74 -13.30
CA SER A 88 4.79 -7.89 -13.84
C SER A 88 6.30 -7.69 -13.66
N PRO A 89 7.13 -8.74 -13.85
CA PRO A 89 8.59 -8.59 -13.83
C PRO A 89 9.13 -7.58 -14.83
N SER A 90 8.40 -7.29 -15.93
CA SER A 90 8.77 -6.25 -16.90
C SER A 90 8.91 -4.86 -16.29
N LEU A 91 8.21 -4.60 -15.17
CA LEU A 91 8.29 -3.31 -14.47
C LEU A 91 9.72 -2.99 -13.98
N ALA A 92 10.60 -3.97 -13.81
CA ALA A 92 12.00 -3.73 -13.51
C ALA A 92 12.70 -2.94 -14.64
N GLY A 93 12.30 -3.12 -15.89
CA GLY A 93 12.79 -2.36 -17.04
C GLY A 93 12.44 -0.87 -16.96
N ALA A 94 11.31 -0.54 -16.36
CA ALA A 94 10.90 0.86 -16.20
C ALA A 94 11.90 1.68 -15.36
N GLU A 95 12.60 1.09 -14.41
CA GLU A 95 13.59 1.78 -13.60
C GLU A 95 14.74 2.36 -14.46
N VAL A 96 15.07 1.73 -15.58
CA VAL A 96 16.08 2.19 -16.53
C VAL A 96 15.48 3.14 -17.56
N GLU A 97 14.34 2.78 -18.13
CA GLU A 97 13.71 3.54 -19.22
C GLU A 97 13.17 4.90 -18.77
N LEU A 98 12.58 4.96 -17.58
CA LEU A 98 12.03 6.18 -17.01
C LEU A 98 13.11 7.25 -16.76
N ILE A 99 14.38 6.88 -16.57
CA ILE A 99 15.47 7.84 -16.34
C ILE A 99 15.59 8.86 -17.49
N ALA A 100 15.32 8.43 -18.72
CA ALA A 100 15.42 9.26 -19.92
C ALA A 100 14.18 10.14 -20.16
N LEU A 101 13.08 9.92 -19.43
CA LEU A 101 11.83 10.64 -19.64
C LEU A 101 11.80 11.95 -18.86
N GLU A 102 11.25 12.98 -19.49
CA GLU A 102 10.89 14.22 -18.78
C GLU A 102 9.72 13.99 -17.80
N ASN A 103 9.73 14.71 -16.68
CA ASN A 103 8.70 14.61 -15.63
C ASN A 103 8.48 13.18 -15.13
N ARG A 104 9.50 12.34 -15.19
CA ARG A 104 9.48 10.91 -14.83
C ARG A 104 8.95 10.63 -13.42
N GLU A 105 9.02 11.60 -12.52
CA GLU A 105 8.54 11.46 -11.14
C GLU A 105 7.01 11.58 -11.00
N THR A 106 6.32 12.08 -12.04
CA THR A 106 4.88 12.37 -12.01
C THR A 106 4.03 11.44 -12.89
N LEU A 107 4.65 10.47 -13.55
CA LEU A 107 3.99 9.65 -14.57
C LEU A 107 2.81 8.86 -14.00
N LEU A 108 2.98 8.26 -12.83
CA LEU A 108 1.89 7.54 -12.16
C LEU A 108 0.74 8.48 -11.78
N TRP A 109 1.06 9.67 -11.25
CA TRP A 109 0.04 10.66 -10.94
C TRP A 109 -0.75 11.07 -12.18
N ASN A 110 -0.06 11.34 -13.28
CA ASN A 110 -0.70 11.72 -14.55
C ASN A 110 -1.63 10.61 -15.08
N ALA A 111 -1.23 9.35 -14.91
CA ALA A 111 -2.08 8.22 -15.26
C ALA A 111 -3.31 8.11 -14.34
N ILE A 112 -3.14 8.26 -13.03
CA ILE A 112 -4.23 8.16 -12.04
C ILE A 112 -5.31 9.20 -12.30
N GLN A 113 -4.97 10.42 -12.72
CA GLN A 113 -5.95 11.48 -13.04
C GLN A 113 -6.99 11.04 -14.08
N GLN A 114 -6.68 10.08 -14.94
CA GLN A 114 -7.61 9.59 -15.98
C GLN A 114 -8.74 8.72 -15.40
N VAL A 115 -8.57 8.21 -14.19
CA VAL A 115 -9.50 7.22 -13.59
C VAL A 115 -9.91 7.55 -12.16
N GLN A 116 -9.29 8.53 -11.51
CA GLN A 116 -9.51 8.79 -10.08
C GLN A 116 -11.00 8.95 -9.73
N ASP A 117 -11.79 9.63 -10.54
CA ASP A 117 -13.20 9.88 -10.26
C ASP A 117 -14.08 8.61 -10.24
N ARG A 118 -13.52 7.46 -10.63
CA ARG A 118 -14.21 6.16 -10.61
C ARG A 118 -14.08 5.45 -9.27
N TYR A 119 -13.17 5.93 -8.38
CA TYR A 119 -12.81 5.27 -7.13
C TYR A 119 -12.95 6.20 -5.94
N ASP A 120 -13.30 5.63 -4.80
CA ASP A 120 -13.30 6.34 -3.52
C ASP A 120 -11.89 6.30 -2.91
N TYR A 121 -11.18 5.18 -3.10
CA TYR A 121 -9.82 4.98 -2.63
C TYR A 121 -8.91 4.40 -3.72
N ILE A 122 -7.69 4.93 -3.79
CA ILE A 122 -6.59 4.37 -4.58
C ILE A 122 -5.45 4.07 -3.62
N LEU A 123 -5.06 2.79 -3.54
CA LEU A 123 -3.93 2.33 -2.73
C LEU A 123 -2.78 1.93 -3.65
N ILE A 124 -1.56 2.37 -3.35
CA ILE A 124 -0.37 2.12 -4.17
C ILE A 124 0.61 1.30 -3.33
N ASP A 125 0.92 0.07 -3.75
CA ASP A 125 1.92 -0.80 -3.12
C ASP A 125 3.29 -0.56 -3.75
N CYS A 126 4.25 -0.03 -2.98
CA CYS A 126 5.57 0.31 -3.46
C CYS A 126 6.61 -0.78 -3.18
N PRO A 127 7.66 -0.91 -4.04
CA PRO A 127 8.79 -1.79 -3.79
C PRO A 127 9.59 -1.39 -2.53
N PRO A 128 10.42 -2.29 -1.98
CA PRO A 128 11.26 -2.02 -0.81
C PRO A 128 12.57 -1.28 -1.19
N SER A 129 12.48 -0.31 -2.08
CA SER A 129 13.63 0.46 -2.58
C SER A 129 13.25 1.93 -2.71
N LEU A 130 14.23 2.81 -2.74
CA LEU A 130 14.05 4.21 -3.08
C LEU A 130 14.36 4.44 -4.56
N SER A 131 13.68 3.71 -5.42
CA SER A 131 13.81 3.84 -6.87
C SER A 131 12.84 4.88 -7.43
N ILE A 132 12.94 5.14 -8.74
CA ILE A 132 12.01 6.01 -9.47
C ILE A 132 10.55 5.53 -9.34
N LEU A 133 10.32 4.23 -9.17
CA LEU A 133 8.99 3.67 -8.94
C LEU A 133 8.43 4.17 -7.60
N THR A 134 9.20 4.04 -6.52
CA THR A 134 8.78 4.54 -5.21
C THR A 134 8.56 6.05 -5.23
N VAL A 135 9.40 6.81 -5.92
CA VAL A 135 9.21 8.26 -6.09
C VAL A 135 7.88 8.56 -6.79
N ASN A 136 7.53 7.84 -7.85
CA ASN A 136 6.22 7.94 -8.50
C ASN A 136 5.06 7.66 -7.54
N GLY A 137 5.16 6.60 -6.74
CA GLY A 137 4.18 6.30 -5.71
C GLY A 137 4.04 7.41 -4.67
N LEU A 138 5.16 7.99 -4.20
CA LEU A 138 5.15 9.08 -3.22
C LEU A 138 4.57 10.38 -3.80
N VAL A 139 4.88 10.73 -5.05
CA VAL A 139 4.32 11.92 -5.72
C VAL A 139 2.82 11.74 -5.98
N ALA A 140 2.36 10.53 -6.22
CA ALA A 140 0.94 10.20 -6.38
C ALA A 140 0.16 10.16 -5.04
N ALA A 141 0.83 10.08 -3.88
CA ALA A 141 0.23 9.98 -2.55
C ALA A 141 -0.42 11.30 -2.09
N ARG A 142 -1.47 11.74 -2.78
CA ARG A 142 -2.12 13.05 -2.56
C ARG A 142 -2.72 13.19 -1.16
N ASP A 143 -3.16 12.11 -0.56
CA ASP A 143 -3.72 12.10 0.79
C ASP A 143 -2.75 11.57 1.84
N GLY A 144 -1.62 11.00 1.42
CA GLY A 144 -0.48 10.69 2.29
C GLY A 144 0.06 9.27 2.17
N VAL A 145 1.11 9.03 2.96
CA VAL A 145 1.84 7.76 3.00
C VAL A 145 1.48 6.98 4.25
N ILE A 146 1.04 5.74 4.08
CA ILE A 146 0.93 4.76 5.16
C ILE A 146 2.25 4.01 5.27
N ILE A 147 2.82 3.95 6.45
CA ILE A 147 4.14 3.38 6.70
C ILE A 147 4.00 2.11 7.55
N PRO A 148 3.94 0.91 6.96
CA PRO A 148 4.00 -0.32 7.72
C PRO A 148 5.40 -0.51 8.33
N VAL A 149 5.43 -0.82 9.63
CA VAL A 149 6.67 -0.99 10.41
C VAL A 149 6.56 -2.26 11.22
N GLN A 150 7.48 -3.18 11.02
CA GLN A 150 7.55 -4.41 11.82
C GLN A 150 7.99 -4.10 13.26
N CYS A 151 7.32 -4.72 14.23
CA CYS A 151 7.66 -4.59 15.66
C CYS A 151 8.93 -5.38 15.98
N GLU A 152 10.09 -4.80 15.63
CA GLU A 152 11.41 -5.39 15.86
C GLU A 152 12.47 -4.32 16.23
N TYR A 153 13.64 -4.76 16.68
CA TYR A 153 14.69 -3.91 17.27
C TYR A 153 15.06 -2.66 16.44
N LEU A 154 15.13 -2.76 15.11
CA LEU A 154 15.52 -1.63 14.23
C LEU A 154 14.35 -0.81 13.69
N ALA A 155 13.17 -0.88 14.33
CA ALA A 155 11.97 -0.18 13.87
C ALA A 155 12.15 1.34 13.82
N LEU A 156 12.69 1.95 14.88
CA LEU A 156 12.89 3.40 14.96
C LEU A 156 13.98 3.91 14.01
N GLU A 157 15.08 3.16 13.84
CA GLU A 157 16.14 3.53 12.90
C GLU A 157 15.60 3.58 11.47
N GLY A 158 14.90 2.52 11.03
CA GLY A 158 14.28 2.47 9.72
C GLY A 158 13.23 3.56 9.49
N LEU A 159 12.45 3.92 10.52
CA LEU A 159 11.52 5.06 10.47
C LEU A 159 12.26 6.39 10.31
N GLY A 160 13.37 6.57 11.02
CA GLY A 160 14.19 7.79 10.92
C GLY A 160 14.75 7.98 9.51
N GLU A 161 15.28 6.93 8.88
CA GLU A 161 15.77 6.97 7.51
C GLU A 161 14.66 7.26 6.48
N LEU A 162 13.51 6.59 6.63
CA LEU A 162 12.36 6.83 5.75
C LEU A 162 11.85 8.26 5.90
N THR A 163 11.77 8.79 7.12
CA THR A 163 11.31 10.17 7.37
C THR A 163 12.22 11.19 6.68
N LYS A 164 13.54 10.99 6.69
CA LYS A 164 14.50 11.82 5.95
C LYS A 164 14.24 11.76 4.45
N THR A 165 13.95 10.57 3.93
CA THR A 165 13.60 10.35 2.52
C THR A 165 12.31 11.08 2.13
N LEU A 166 11.24 10.91 2.91
CA LEU A 166 9.98 11.61 2.67
C LEU A 166 10.16 13.13 2.70
N SER A 167 10.99 13.63 3.63
CA SER A 167 11.32 15.06 3.70
C SER A 167 12.06 15.55 2.44
N ARG A 168 12.96 14.77 1.87
CA ARG A 168 13.63 15.11 0.60
C ARG A 168 12.64 15.19 -0.55
N VAL A 169 11.77 14.19 -0.71
CA VAL A 169 10.73 14.19 -1.75
C VAL A 169 9.78 15.36 -1.56
N LYS A 170 9.37 15.65 -0.32
CA LYS A 170 8.52 16.79 0.01
C LYS A 170 9.14 18.12 -0.41
N ASN A 171 10.43 18.31 -0.11
CA ASN A 171 11.10 19.59 -0.35
C ASN A 171 11.44 19.82 -1.83
N SER A 172 11.66 18.76 -2.62
CA SER A 172 12.15 18.88 -4.01
C SER A 172 11.12 18.56 -5.08
N LEU A 173 10.14 17.68 -4.80
CA LEU A 173 9.23 17.17 -5.84
C LEU A 173 7.76 17.42 -5.53
N PHE A 174 7.31 17.17 -4.29
CA PHE A 174 5.91 17.27 -3.93
C PHE A 174 5.72 17.86 -2.52
N PRO A 175 5.59 19.21 -2.38
CA PRO A 175 5.42 19.88 -1.09
C PRO A 175 4.19 19.43 -0.29
N GLY A 176 3.17 18.90 -0.97
CA GLY A 176 1.96 18.33 -0.36
C GLY A 176 2.14 16.97 0.31
N LEU A 177 3.32 16.33 0.17
CA LEU A 177 3.56 15.00 0.74
C LEU A 177 3.44 15.04 2.26
N LYS A 178 2.64 14.14 2.79
CA LYS A 178 2.43 13.97 4.23
C LYS A 178 2.42 12.50 4.62
N THR A 179 2.77 12.20 5.86
CA THR A 179 2.56 10.89 6.45
C THR A 179 1.10 10.78 6.86
N ARG A 180 0.38 9.76 6.35
CA ARG A 180 -0.99 9.45 6.76
C ARG A 180 -1.01 8.73 8.09
N GLY A 181 -0.09 7.80 8.28
CA GLY A 181 0.05 7.08 9.53
C GLY A 181 1.13 6.01 9.48
N ILE A 182 1.57 5.60 10.67
CA ILE A 182 2.50 4.50 10.92
C ILE A 182 1.69 3.30 11.39
N LEU A 183 1.77 2.19 10.67
CA LEU A 183 1.11 0.94 11.01
C LEU A 183 2.10 -0.05 11.60
N LEU A 184 1.95 -0.37 12.87
CA LEU A 184 2.74 -1.43 13.52
C LEU A 184 2.26 -2.80 13.07
N THR A 185 3.18 -3.63 12.59
CA THR A 185 2.89 -4.93 11.99
C THR A 185 3.68 -6.06 12.65
N MET A 186 3.23 -7.30 12.43
CA MET A 186 3.87 -8.51 12.94
C MET A 186 4.11 -8.47 14.46
N PHE A 187 3.22 -7.81 15.18
CA PHE A 187 3.30 -7.70 16.62
C PHE A 187 3.09 -9.07 17.28
N ASP A 188 3.98 -9.39 18.22
CA ASP A 188 3.84 -10.54 19.12
C ASP A 188 3.80 -10.03 20.57
N GLY A 189 2.60 -9.92 21.13
CA GLY A 189 2.37 -9.41 22.48
C GLY A 189 2.95 -10.26 23.60
N ARG A 190 3.42 -11.49 23.30
CA ARG A 190 4.09 -12.37 24.27
C ARG A 190 5.56 -11.98 24.49
N THR A 191 6.11 -11.15 23.60
CA THR A 191 7.51 -10.73 23.67
C THR A 191 7.62 -9.34 24.29
N ARG A 192 8.55 -9.17 25.24
CA ARG A 192 8.88 -7.87 25.80
C ARG A 192 9.37 -6.90 24.72
N LEU A 193 10.23 -7.39 23.82
CA LEU A 193 10.72 -6.58 22.69
C LEU A 193 9.58 -5.97 21.87
N GLY A 194 8.56 -6.75 21.50
CA GLY A 194 7.41 -6.23 20.75
C GLY A 194 6.66 -5.13 21.50
N GLN A 195 6.47 -5.29 22.81
CA GLN A 195 5.83 -4.28 23.65
C GLN A 195 6.67 -3.00 23.76
N ASP A 196 7.98 -3.13 23.99
CA ASP A 196 8.91 -2.00 24.08
C ASP A 196 8.93 -1.21 22.75
N VAL A 197 9.01 -1.89 21.60
CA VAL A 197 8.96 -1.24 20.27
C VAL A 197 7.65 -0.46 20.06
N VAL A 198 6.51 -1.04 20.43
CA VAL A 198 5.22 -0.35 20.34
C VAL A 198 5.22 0.94 21.17
N GLN A 199 5.71 0.86 22.40
CA GLN A 199 5.81 2.02 23.30
C GLN A 199 6.76 3.09 22.74
N ASP A 200 7.93 2.68 22.27
CA ASP A 200 8.94 3.58 21.72
C ASP A 200 8.43 4.31 20.47
N VAL A 201 7.84 3.59 19.51
CA VAL A 201 7.30 4.20 18.30
C VAL A 201 6.14 5.16 18.64
N LYS A 202 5.23 4.77 19.54
CA LYS A 202 4.14 5.64 19.98
C LYS A 202 4.64 6.89 20.72
N SER A 203 5.71 6.79 21.51
CA SER A 203 6.29 7.94 22.21
C SER A 203 6.95 8.94 21.26
N HIS A 204 7.63 8.46 20.21
CA HIS A 204 8.30 9.31 19.22
C HIS A 204 7.35 9.90 18.18
N PHE A 205 6.25 9.19 17.85
CA PHE A 205 5.29 9.59 16.82
C PHE A 205 3.83 9.57 17.32
N PRO A 206 3.49 10.24 18.44
CA PRO A 206 2.21 10.04 19.15
C PRO A 206 0.96 10.35 18.32
N LYS A 207 1.09 11.21 17.29
CA LYS A 207 -0.03 11.62 16.42
C LYS A 207 -0.09 10.87 15.09
N LEU A 208 0.89 10.03 14.82
CA LEU A 208 1.02 9.36 13.52
C LEU A 208 0.80 7.85 13.59
N VAL A 209 0.92 7.24 14.78
CA VAL A 209 0.75 5.79 14.91
C VAL A 209 -0.74 5.46 14.95
N PHE A 210 -1.18 4.57 14.05
CA PHE A 210 -2.54 4.04 14.11
C PHE A 210 -2.80 3.34 15.45
N ASN A 211 -4.05 3.42 15.93
CA ASN A 211 -4.46 2.68 17.13
C ASN A 211 -4.40 1.18 16.88
N THR A 212 -4.77 0.78 15.67
CA THR A 212 -4.74 -0.61 15.23
C THR A 212 -3.32 -1.11 15.04
N ILE A 213 -3.03 -2.29 15.58
CA ILE A 213 -1.75 -3.01 15.43
C ILE A 213 -2.03 -4.35 14.77
N ILE A 214 -1.25 -4.72 13.75
CA ILE A 214 -1.41 -5.98 13.04
C ILE A 214 -0.57 -7.07 13.72
N PRO A 215 -1.18 -8.15 14.22
CA PRO A 215 -0.44 -9.22 14.85
C PRO A 215 0.33 -10.08 13.85
N ARG A 216 1.36 -10.78 14.32
CA ARG A 216 1.96 -11.87 13.56
C ARG A 216 0.94 -13.00 13.38
N SER A 217 0.72 -13.44 12.14
CA SER A 217 -0.29 -14.45 11.83
C SER A 217 0.13 -15.33 10.66
N ILE A 218 -0.06 -16.64 10.81
CA ILE A 218 0.15 -17.62 9.74
C ILE A 218 -0.88 -17.43 8.61
N TYR A 219 -2.09 -17.04 8.92
CA TYR A 219 -3.14 -16.82 7.92
C TYR A 219 -2.81 -15.70 6.93
N LEU A 220 -2.04 -14.68 7.36
CA LEU A 220 -1.54 -13.63 6.47
C LEU A 220 -0.45 -14.15 5.52
N ALA A 221 0.27 -15.19 5.88
CA ALA A 221 1.24 -15.84 5.01
C ALA A 221 0.58 -16.88 4.07
N GLU A 222 -0.49 -17.52 4.50
CA GLU A 222 -1.22 -18.54 3.72
C GLU A 222 -2.14 -17.92 2.66
N ALA A 223 -2.87 -16.84 2.99
CA ALA A 223 -3.85 -16.23 2.11
C ALA A 223 -3.31 -15.90 0.69
N PRO A 224 -2.11 -15.33 0.52
CA PRO A 224 -1.50 -15.08 -0.78
C PRO A 224 -1.31 -16.34 -1.63
N SER A 225 -0.97 -17.49 -1.02
CA SER A 225 -0.81 -18.76 -1.76
C SER A 225 -2.11 -19.27 -2.38
N ARG A 226 -3.24 -18.77 -1.89
CA ARG A 226 -4.59 -19.07 -2.42
C ARG A 226 -5.12 -17.97 -3.34
N GLY A 227 -4.37 -16.90 -3.57
CA GLY A 227 -4.77 -15.77 -4.40
C GLY A 227 -5.95 -14.96 -3.83
N ILE A 228 -6.13 -14.94 -2.50
CA ILE A 228 -7.24 -14.27 -1.82
C ILE A 228 -6.77 -13.48 -0.59
N PRO A 229 -7.46 -12.37 -0.22
CA PRO A 229 -7.15 -11.62 0.99
C PRO A 229 -7.61 -12.37 2.26
N ILE A 230 -7.10 -11.94 3.43
CA ILE A 230 -7.49 -12.52 4.72
C ILE A 230 -8.97 -12.36 5.03
N SER A 231 -9.61 -11.33 4.49
CA SER A 231 -11.06 -11.11 4.62
C SER A 231 -11.92 -12.22 4.02
N VAL A 232 -11.32 -13.06 3.14
CA VAL A 232 -11.95 -14.25 2.56
C VAL A 232 -11.36 -15.52 3.16
N HIS A 233 -10.03 -15.54 3.42
CA HIS A 233 -9.34 -16.73 3.91
C HIS A 233 -9.64 -17.04 5.37
N ALA A 234 -9.55 -16.04 6.24
CA ALA A 234 -9.73 -16.19 7.68
C ALA A 234 -10.25 -14.87 8.31
N PRO A 235 -11.48 -14.41 7.98
CA PRO A 235 -12.01 -13.12 8.39
C PRO A 235 -12.10 -12.96 9.91
N GLU A 236 -12.43 -14.03 10.64
CA GLU A 236 -12.61 -14.00 12.09
C GLU A 236 -11.31 -14.23 12.87
N SER A 237 -10.19 -14.46 12.18
CA SER A 237 -8.89 -14.53 12.84
C SER A 237 -8.51 -13.17 13.44
N HIS A 238 -7.66 -13.18 14.47
CA HIS A 238 -7.18 -11.94 15.08
C HIS A 238 -6.59 -10.96 14.04
N ALA A 239 -5.85 -11.47 13.06
CA ALA A 239 -5.31 -10.64 11.99
C ALA A 239 -6.39 -10.13 11.02
N GLY A 240 -7.42 -10.94 10.71
CA GLY A 240 -8.57 -10.52 9.92
C GLY A 240 -9.32 -9.37 10.58
N LEU A 241 -9.66 -9.54 11.86
CA LEU A 241 -10.32 -8.51 12.66
C LEU A 241 -9.46 -7.24 12.78
N SER A 242 -8.13 -7.37 12.90
CA SER A 242 -7.24 -6.22 12.96
C SER A 242 -7.22 -5.43 11.65
N TYR A 243 -7.22 -6.08 10.48
CA TYR A 243 -7.34 -5.36 9.21
C TYR A 243 -8.72 -4.74 9.00
N ALA A 244 -9.79 -5.37 9.48
CA ALA A 244 -11.12 -4.75 9.50
C ALA A 244 -11.13 -3.49 10.38
N ALA A 245 -10.52 -3.56 11.57
CA ALA A 245 -10.37 -2.42 12.46
C ALA A 245 -9.55 -1.29 11.84
N LEU A 246 -8.42 -1.61 11.17
CA LEU A 246 -7.60 -0.62 10.46
C LEU A 246 -8.40 0.10 9.36
N ALA A 247 -9.16 -0.65 8.57
CA ALA A 247 -9.97 -0.06 7.52
C ALA A 247 -11.02 0.89 8.11
N ARG A 248 -11.70 0.49 9.19
CA ARG A 248 -12.64 1.39 9.91
C ARG A 248 -11.93 2.62 10.45
N GLU A 249 -10.79 2.46 11.13
CA GLU A 249 -10.02 3.57 11.69
C GLU A 249 -9.66 4.60 10.61
N ILE A 250 -9.25 4.15 9.41
CA ILE A 250 -8.91 5.05 8.30
C ILE A 250 -10.16 5.72 7.74
N LEU A 251 -11.25 4.98 7.52
CA LEU A 251 -12.51 5.52 7.00
C LEU A 251 -13.11 6.55 7.95
N ASP A 252 -13.13 6.27 9.25
CA ASP A 252 -13.61 7.21 10.28
C ASP A 252 -12.79 8.50 10.30
N GLN A 253 -11.46 8.40 10.25
CA GLN A 253 -10.55 9.54 10.19
C GLN A 253 -10.70 10.35 8.89
N ASP A 254 -11.18 9.73 7.81
CA ASP A 254 -11.47 10.37 6.52
C ASP A 254 -12.89 10.95 6.47
N GLY A 255 -13.68 10.79 7.53
CA GLY A 255 -15.04 11.29 7.65
C GLY A 255 -16.09 10.45 6.89
N ILE A 256 -15.79 9.19 6.60
CA ILE A 256 -16.71 8.25 5.92
C ILE A 256 -17.49 7.47 6.98
N ALA A 257 -18.80 7.69 7.01
CA ALA A 257 -19.69 6.89 7.87
C ALA A 257 -19.79 5.45 7.32
N ILE A 258 -19.48 4.47 8.16
CA ILE A 258 -19.64 3.05 7.85
C ILE A 258 -20.96 2.63 8.48
N SER A 259 -21.93 2.16 7.68
CA SER A 259 -23.10 1.47 8.22
C SER A 259 -22.63 0.18 8.91
N GLU A 260 -23.06 -0.05 10.14
CA GLU A 260 -22.88 -1.34 10.80
C GLU A 260 -23.53 -2.42 9.92
N ILE A 261 -22.73 -3.40 9.51
CA ILE A 261 -23.17 -4.58 8.76
C ILE A 261 -23.57 -5.65 9.78
#